data_5137ccc702ef5694ac200d18c6a4c737
#
_entry.id   5137ccc702ef5694ac200d18c6a4c737
#
_cell.length_a   1.000
_cell.length_b   1.000
_cell.length_c   1.000
_cell.angle_alpha   90.00
_cell.angle_beta   90.00
_cell.angle_gamma   90.00
#
_symmetry.space_group_name_H-M   'P 1'
#
loop_
_entity.id
_entity.type
_entity.pdbx_description
1 polymer ?
#
loop_
_entity_poly.entity_id
_entity_poly.type
_entity_poly.pdbx_seq_one_letter_code
_entity_poly.pdbx_strand_id
1 'polypeptide(L)'
;MKNIVFMGTPSYASKILEEIYKAKFNILAIYTQPDKPVGRSQTLTPPDVKKLAIDLGLNDIVYQPKSLKDSGVKEHIKSLNPDIIIVAAYGQILPRDILDIAPCVNLHASILPAYRGASPIQSAILDKNSLSGITAMAMNEGLDSGDILAFSILDITGMNSYELFDKLSIMAANLTIKVLNEYKNISPIKQFDALSSKCKKIKKDDGLVDFSVDSASQIWAKFLAYYGWPGIFTKNGIKILDMEISDLNGEVGKILGLSDDGFILGVNGGSILIKKIQAA
;
A
#
# COMPACT_ATOMS: atom_id res chain seq x y z
N MET A 1 -19.38 -4.12 -23.16
CA MET A 1 -18.19 -3.50 -22.52
C MET A 1 -18.67 -3.00 -21.17
N LYS A 2 -17.94 -3.24 -20.06
CA LYS A 2 -18.37 -2.78 -18.73
C LYS A 2 -18.08 -1.30 -18.55
N ASN A 3 -19.03 -0.60 -17.96
CA ASN A 3 -18.94 0.80 -17.54
C ASN A 3 -18.33 0.88 -16.15
N ILE A 4 -17.18 1.52 -16.00
CA ILE A 4 -16.40 1.53 -14.77
C ILE A 4 -16.32 2.94 -14.22
N VAL A 5 -16.58 3.10 -12.93
CA VAL A 5 -16.09 4.23 -12.12
C VAL A 5 -14.85 3.77 -11.40
N PHE A 6 -13.76 4.53 -11.51
CA PHE A 6 -12.49 4.23 -10.84
C PHE A 6 -12.26 5.21 -9.69
N MET A 7 -11.82 4.69 -8.54
CA MET A 7 -11.49 5.48 -7.34
C MET A 7 -10.09 5.11 -6.83
N GLY A 8 -9.13 6.01 -6.95
CA GLY A 8 -7.76 5.75 -6.54
C GLY A 8 -6.89 6.99 -6.43
N THR A 9 -5.73 6.91 -5.78
CA THR A 9 -4.92 8.10 -5.51
C THR A 9 -3.43 7.92 -5.84
N PRO A 10 -2.66 6.99 -5.22
CA PRO A 10 -1.21 6.87 -5.42
C PRO A 10 -0.87 6.08 -6.68
N SER A 11 0.42 5.95 -6.94
CA SER A 11 0.98 5.19 -8.08
C SER A 11 0.51 3.73 -8.14
N TYR A 12 0.23 3.10 -7.00
CA TYR A 12 -0.44 1.80 -6.92
C TYR A 12 -1.76 1.78 -7.72
N ALA A 13 -2.60 2.78 -7.49
CA ALA A 13 -3.88 2.91 -8.19
C ALA A 13 -3.69 3.30 -9.65
N SER A 14 -2.65 4.07 -9.98
CA SER A 14 -2.34 4.45 -11.36
C SER A 14 -2.05 3.23 -12.23
N LYS A 15 -1.31 2.24 -11.71
CA LYS A 15 -1.03 0.99 -12.45
C LYS A 15 -2.31 0.23 -12.78
N ILE A 16 -3.26 0.20 -11.84
CA ILE A 16 -4.56 -0.46 -12.05
C ILE A 16 -5.38 0.29 -13.11
N LEU A 17 -5.46 1.63 -13.01
CA LEU A 17 -6.16 2.46 -13.99
C LEU A 17 -5.58 2.31 -15.39
N GLU A 18 -4.25 2.29 -15.51
CA GLU A 18 -3.54 2.09 -16.78
C GLU A 18 -3.94 0.79 -17.46
N GLU A 19 -3.98 -0.32 -16.71
CA GLU A 19 -4.36 -1.63 -17.28
C GLU A 19 -5.87 -1.70 -17.63
N ILE A 20 -6.74 -1.08 -16.84
CA ILE A 20 -8.16 -0.94 -17.20
C ILE A 20 -8.32 -0.19 -18.53
N TYR A 21 -7.56 0.90 -18.72
CA TYR A 21 -7.56 1.68 -19.95
C TYR A 21 -7.02 0.88 -21.15
N LYS A 22 -5.88 0.19 -20.99
CA LYS A 22 -5.29 -0.67 -22.04
C LYS A 22 -6.21 -1.81 -22.45
N ALA A 23 -6.94 -2.38 -21.49
CA ALA A 23 -7.92 -3.42 -21.74
C ALA A 23 -9.23 -2.92 -22.39
N LYS A 24 -9.31 -1.61 -22.70
CA LYS A 24 -10.43 -0.96 -23.38
C LYS A 24 -11.77 -1.02 -22.65
N PHE A 25 -11.78 -1.13 -21.33
CA PHE A 25 -13.00 -0.93 -20.57
C PHE A 25 -13.48 0.53 -20.68
N ASN A 26 -14.79 0.75 -20.56
CA ASN A 26 -15.36 2.09 -20.60
C ASN A 26 -15.26 2.78 -19.24
N ILE A 27 -14.31 3.72 -19.09
CA ILE A 27 -14.09 4.48 -17.87
C ILE A 27 -15.00 5.71 -17.90
N LEU A 28 -16.03 5.74 -17.04
CA LEU A 28 -17.01 6.81 -16.98
C LEU A 28 -16.55 8.00 -16.14
N ALA A 29 -15.82 7.72 -15.05
CA ALA A 29 -15.27 8.73 -14.15
C ALA A 29 -14.08 8.19 -13.37
N ILE A 30 -13.17 9.08 -13.02
CA ILE A 30 -11.98 8.83 -12.21
C ILE A 30 -12.05 9.73 -10.97
N TYR A 31 -12.23 9.13 -9.79
CA TYR A 31 -12.22 9.85 -8.52
C TYR A 31 -10.86 9.70 -7.86
N THR A 32 -10.26 10.83 -7.49
CA THR A 32 -8.98 10.86 -6.79
C THR A 32 -8.96 11.95 -5.71
N GLN A 33 -7.99 11.90 -4.80
CA GLN A 33 -7.84 12.92 -3.77
C GLN A 33 -7.50 14.28 -4.40
N PRO A 34 -7.89 15.40 -3.75
CA PRO A 34 -7.46 16.74 -4.18
C PRO A 34 -5.94 16.87 -4.25
N ASP A 35 -5.47 17.78 -5.11
CA ASP A 35 -4.08 18.19 -5.18
C ASP A 35 -3.62 18.68 -3.80
N LYS A 36 -2.40 18.31 -3.38
CA LYS A 36 -1.86 18.63 -2.06
C LYS A 36 -0.49 19.28 -2.17
N PRO A 37 -0.14 20.20 -1.24
CA PRO A 37 1.23 20.67 -1.11
C PRO A 37 2.18 19.52 -0.75
N VAL A 38 3.30 19.38 -1.48
CA VAL A 38 4.30 18.32 -1.29
C VAL A 38 5.71 18.94 -1.17
N GLY A 39 6.54 18.26 -0.37
CA GLY A 39 7.94 18.66 -0.17
C GLY A 39 8.13 19.90 0.67
N ARG A 40 9.40 20.35 0.80
CA ARG A 40 9.77 21.55 1.57
C ARG A 40 9.23 22.84 0.93
N SER A 41 9.13 22.87 -0.38
CA SER A 41 8.61 24.01 -1.17
C SER A 41 7.08 24.14 -1.12
N GLN A 42 6.37 23.19 -0.52
CA GLN A 42 4.89 23.15 -0.48
C GLN A 42 4.25 23.33 -1.86
N THR A 43 4.89 22.79 -2.90
CA THR A 43 4.37 22.85 -4.27
C THR A 43 3.09 22.03 -4.40
N LEU A 44 2.03 22.66 -4.88
CA LEU A 44 0.74 21.97 -5.12
C LEU A 44 0.96 20.89 -6.19
N THR A 45 0.79 19.65 -5.79
CA THR A 45 1.12 18.48 -6.60
C THR A 45 -0.13 17.63 -6.81
N PRO A 46 -0.49 17.30 -8.06
CA PRO A 46 -1.58 16.39 -8.35
C PRO A 46 -1.23 14.96 -7.93
N PRO A 47 -2.22 14.15 -7.48
CA PRO A 47 -2.03 12.73 -7.22
C PRO A 47 -1.67 11.97 -8.50
N ASP A 48 -1.01 10.82 -8.33
CA ASP A 48 -0.48 10.05 -9.46
C ASP A 48 -1.57 9.58 -10.42
N VAL A 49 -2.75 9.23 -9.91
CA VAL A 49 -3.92 8.89 -10.75
C VAL A 49 -4.34 10.06 -11.64
N LYS A 50 -4.34 11.30 -11.13
CA LYS A 50 -4.66 12.49 -11.95
C LYS A 50 -3.60 12.73 -13.01
N LYS A 51 -2.30 12.60 -12.66
CA LYS A 51 -1.20 12.74 -13.64
C LYS A 51 -1.40 11.77 -14.79
N LEU A 52 -1.60 10.48 -14.46
CA LEU A 52 -1.84 9.46 -15.48
C LEU A 52 -3.10 9.75 -16.31
N ALA A 53 -4.19 10.18 -15.68
CA ALA A 53 -5.42 10.51 -16.41
C ALA A 53 -5.20 11.64 -17.44
N ILE A 54 -4.40 12.66 -17.08
CA ILE A 54 -4.00 13.73 -18.00
C ILE A 54 -3.20 13.15 -19.19
N ASP A 55 -2.19 12.32 -18.90
CA ASP A 55 -1.33 11.70 -19.90
C ASP A 55 -2.12 10.78 -20.88
N LEU A 56 -3.21 10.17 -20.41
CA LEU A 56 -4.11 9.34 -21.20
C LEU A 56 -5.22 10.12 -21.91
N GLY A 57 -5.29 11.44 -21.76
CA GLY A 57 -6.36 12.27 -22.34
C GLY A 57 -7.73 12.11 -21.64
N LEU A 58 -7.74 11.67 -20.37
CA LEU A 58 -8.95 11.42 -19.57
C LEU A 58 -9.22 12.54 -18.54
N ASN A 59 -8.60 13.71 -18.69
CA ASN A 59 -8.70 14.79 -17.71
C ASN A 59 -10.15 15.25 -17.44
N ASP A 60 -10.99 15.25 -18.46
CA ASP A 60 -12.36 15.76 -18.39
C ASP A 60 -13.30 14.90 -17.52
N ILE A 61 -12.90 13.66 -17.23
CA ILE A 61 -13.63 12.74 -16.36
C ILE A 61 -12.97 12.55 -14.99
N VAL A 62 -12.02 13.43 -14.60
CA VAL A 62 -11.35 13.39 -13.29
C VAL A 62 -12.11 14.26 -12.30
N TYR A 63 -12.48 13.69 -11.16
CA TYR A 63 -13.19 14.33 -10.07
C TYR A 63 -12.41 14.25 -8.76
N GLN A 64 -12.30 15.38 -8.05
CA GLN A 64 -11.51 15.51 -6.82
C GLN A 64 -12.36 16.07 -5.66
N PRO A 65 -13.44 15.39 -5.24
CA PRO A 65 -14.25 15.85 -4.11
C PRO A 65 -13.42 15.80 -2.81
N LYS A 66 -13.59 16.80 -1.95
CA LYS A 66 -12.98 16.79 -0.60
C LYS A 66 -13.55 15.66 0.25
N SER A 67 -14.82 15.34 0.05
CA SER A 67 -15.52 14.25 0.72
C SER A 67 -16.51 13.59 -0.24
N LEU A 68 -16.62 12.25 -0.18
CA LEU A 68 -17.67 11.52 -0.88
C LEU A 68 -19.08 11.84 -0.36
N LYS A 69 -19.18 12.52 0.78
CA LYS A 69 -20.45 13.03 1.36
C LYS A 69 -20.83 14.42 0.84
N ASP A 70 -19.98 15.06 0.02
CA ASP A 70 -20.29 16.36 -0.56
C ASP A 70 -21.51 16.24 -1.48
N SER A 71 -22.34 17.30 -1.48
CA SER A 71 -23.58 17.30 -2.28
C SER A 71 -23.27 17.14 -3.77
N GLY A 72 -24.04 16.32 -4.46
CA GLY A 72 -23.89 16.06 -5.87
C GLY A 72 -22.94 14.90 -6.23
N VAL A 73 -22.04 14.46 -5.34
CA VAL A 73 -21.11 13.37 -5.65
C VAL A 73 -21.85 12.05 -5.88
N LYS A 74 -22.76 11.71 -4.98
CA LYS A 74 -23.59 10.50 -5.10
C LYS A 74 -24.47 10.55 -6.34
N GLU A 75 -25.15 11.66 -6.55
CA GLU A 75 -26.03 11.89 -7.69
C GLU A 75 -25.27 11.77 -9.00
N HIS A 76 -24.06 12.32 -9.05
CA HIS A 76 -23.20 12.20 -10.21
C HIS A 76 -22.80 10.71 -10.47
N ILE A 77 -22.29 9.99 -9.47
CA ILE A 77 -21.94 8.56 -9.63
C ILE A 77 -23.18 7.76 -10.08
N LYS A 78 -24.34 8.00 -9.48
CA LYS A 78 -25.58 7.32 -9.83
C LYS A 78 -26.02 7.63 -11.25
N SER A 79 -25.88 8.87 -11.72
CA SER A 79 -26.27 9.28 -13.09
C SER A 79 -25.42 8.62 -14.18
N LEU A 80 -24.17 8.24 -13.84
CA LEU A 80 -23.27 7.51 -14.74
C LEU A 80 -23.72 6.06 -14.97
N ASN A 81 -24.55 5.50 -14.10
CA ASN A 81 -25.03 4.12 -14.15
C ASN A 81 -23.88 3.09 -14.36
N PRO A 82 -22.86 3.04 -13.48
CA PRO A 82 -21.72 2.15 -13.64
C PRO A 82 -22.14 0.69 -13.43
N ASP A 83 -21.50 -0.22 -14.18
CA ASP A 83 -21.63 -1.67 -13.93
C ASP A 83 -20.83 -2.10 -12.70
N ILE A 84 -19.74 -1.38 -12.39
CA ILE A 84 -18.84 -1.69 -11.27
C ILE A 84 -18.01 -0.46 -10.89
N ILE A 85 -17.69 -0.36 -9.61
CA ILE A 85 -16.79 0.67 -9.05
C ILE A 85 -15.50 -0.04 -8.61
N ILE A 86 -14.35 0.32 -9.19
CA ILE A 86 -13.04 -0.20 -8.79
C ILE A 86 -12.37 0.79 -7.85
N VAL A 87 -11.95 0.30 -6.71
CA VAL A 87 -11.32 1.10 -5.65
C VAL A 87 -9.91 0.59 -5.38
N ALA A 88 -8.95 1.49 -5.30
CA ALA A 88 -7.55 1.16 -5.01
C ALA A 88 -6.88 2.31 -4.26
N ALA A 89 -6.57 2.12 -2.98
CA ALA A 89 -5.90 3.13 -2.15
C ALA A 89 -6.48 4.55 -2.34
N TYR A 90 -7.80 4.68 -2.35
CA TYR A 90 -8.48 5.96 -2.61
C TYR A 90 -8.30 6.97 -1.47
N GLY A 91 -8.24 6.47 -0.22
CA GLY A 91 -8.01 7.30 0.97
C GLY A 91 -9.25 7.95 1.57
N GLN A 92 -10.45 7.54 1.14
CA GLN A 92 -11.73 7.88 1.78
C GLN A 92 -12.55 6.60 1.99
N ILE A 93 -13.36 6.60 3.04
CA ILE A 93 -14.34 5.54 3.29
C ILE A 93 -15.54 5.77 2.37
N LEU A 94 -15.95 4.75 1.63
CA LEU A 94 -17.16 4.81 0.82
C LEU A 94 -18.38 4.70 1.72
N PRO A 95 -19.27 5.70 1.73
CA PRO A 95 -20.50 5.65 2.51
C PRO A 95 -21.49 4.64 1.88
N ARG A 96 -22.40 4.13 2.69
CA ARG A 96 -23.39 3.12 2.31
C ARG A 96 -24.12 3.45 1.01
N ASP A 97 -24.54 4.68 0.86
CA ASP A 97 -25.31 5.15 -0.28
C ASP A 97 -24.51 5.18 -1.61
N ILE A 98 -23.18 5.17 -1.56
CA ILE A 98 -22.31 4.94 -2.73
C ILE A 98 -22.10 3.45 -2.96
N LEU A 99 -21.92 2.65 -1.90
CA LEU A 99 -21.79 1.20 -1.99
C LEU A 99 -23.03 0.54 -2.61
N ASP A 100 -24.21 1.15 -2.43
CA ASP A 100 -25.49 0.65 -2.96
C ASP A 100 -25.74 1.05 -4.44
N ILE A 101 -24.88 1.88 -5.08
CA ILE A 101 -25.07 2.28 -6.49
C ILE A 101 -24.70 1.13 -7.44
N ALA A 102 -23.56 0.50 -7.22
CA ALA A 102 -23.05 -0.60 -8.02
C ALA A 102 -22.09 -1.44 -7.19
N PRO A 103 -21.79 -2.70 -7.61
CA PRO A 103 -20.76 -3.49 -6.98
C PRO A 103 -19.45 -2.73 -6.87
N CYS A 104 -18.91 -2.60 -5.64
CA CYS A 104 -17.63 -1.95 -5.37
C CYS A 104 -16.57 -3.02 -5.09
N VAL A 105 -15.46 -2.98 -5.81
CA VAL A 105 -14.34 -3.91 -5.66
C VAL A 105 -13.08 -3.17 -5.24
N ASN A 106 -12.51 -3.52 -4.09
CA ASN A 106 -11.24 -2.99 -3.61
C ASN A 106 -10.09 -3.95 -3.87
N LEU A 107 -8.96 -3.41 -4.33
CA LEU A 107 -7.69 -4.13 -4.51
C LEU A 107 -6.82 -3.89 -3.27
N HIS A 108 -6.89 -4.80 -2.30
CA HIS A 108 -6.17 -4.70 -1.03
C HIS A 108 -4.82 -5.41 -1.09
N ALA A 109 -3.76 -4.73 -0.61
CA ALA A 109 -2.37 -5.20 -0.74
C ALA A 109 -1.96 -6.18 0.38
N SER A 110 -2.82 -7.18 0.65
CA SER A 110 -2.52 -8.34 1.50
C SER A 110 -3.35 -9.55 1.07
N ILE A 111 -3.05 -10.70 1.65
CA ILE A 111 -3.90 -11.90 1.59
C ILE A 111 -4.91 -11.79 2.74
N LEU A 112 -6.11 -11.25 2.44
CA LEU A 112 -7.17 -11.14 3.43
C LEU A 112 -7.61 -12.52 3.94
N PRO A 113 -7.97 -12.64 5.23
CA PRO A 113 -8.32 -11.58 6.18
C PRO A 113 -7.14 -10.97 6.95
N ALA A 114 -5.90 -11.31 6.62
CA ALA A 114 -4.72 -10.72 7.27
C ALA A 114 -4.50 -9.27 6.84
N TYR A 115 -4.09 -8.42 7.81
CA TYR A 115 -3.68 -7.02 7.58
C TYR A 115 -4.78 -6.13 6.99
N ARG A 116 -6.02 -6.22 7.48
CA ARG A 116 -7.05 -5.21 7.21
C ARG A 116 -6.57 -3.84 7.68
N GLY A 117 -6.61 -2.81 6.84
CA GLY A 117 -6.24 -1.44 7.21
C GLY A 117 -5.22 -0.78 6.31
N ALA A 118 -4.46 0.20 6.86
CA ALA A 118 -3.81 1.23 6.08
C ALA A 118 -2.38 0.88 5.58
N SER A 119 -1.72 -0.15 6.15
CA SER A 119 -0.32 -0.47 5.85
C SER A 119 -0.05 -1.98 5.74
N PRO A 120 -0.80 -2.71 4.91
CA PRO A 120 -0.65 -4.16 4.80
C PRO A 120 0.74 -4.59 4.33
N ILE A 121 1.36 -3.86 3.40
CA ILE A 121 2.69 -4.12 2.86
C ILE A 121 3.75 -4.12 3.96
N GLN A 122 3.81 -3.03 4.73
CA GLN A 122 4.79 -2.89 5.80
C GLN A 122 4.54 -3.90 6.93
N SER A 123 3.28 -4.16 7.24
CA SER A 123 2.93 -5.11 8.31
C SER A 123 3.37 -6.54 7.96
N ALA A 124 3.20 -6.98 6.73
CA ALA A 124 3.65 -8.29 6.28
C ALA A 124 5.18 -8.45 6.40
N ILE A 125 5.95 -7.39 6.10
CA ILE A 125 7.42 -7.37 6.25
C ILE A 125 7.82 -7.35 7.72
N LEU A 126 7.18 -6.52 8.56
CA LEU A 126 7.47 -6.45 9.99
C LEU A 126 7.24 -7.79 10.70
N ASP A 127 6.20 -8.50 10.32
CA ASP A 127 5.89 -9.84 10.83
C ASP A 127 6.77 -10.93 10.21
N LYS A 128 7.72 -10.54 9.34
CA LYS A 128 8.69 -11.44 8.67
C LYS A 128 8.03 -12.57 7.89
N ASN A 129 6.87 -12.30 7.30
CA ASN A 129 6.21 -13.27 6.45
C ASN A 129 7.04 -13.54 5.19
N SER A 130 7.06 -14.80 4.77
CA SER A 130 7.64 -15.18 3.47
C SER A 130 6.67 -14.92 2.31
N LEU A 131 5.37 -14.85 2.59
CA LEU A 131 4.33 -14.68 1.58
C LEU A 131 3.46 -13.45 1.88
N SER A 132 3.10 -12.74 0.84
CA SER A 132 2.05 -11.71 0.83
C SER A 132 1.32 -11.77 -0.51
N GLY A 133 0.49 -10.78 -0.83
CA GLY A 133 -0.24 -10.78 -2.09
C GLY A 133 -1.25 -9.66 -2.20
N ILE A 134 -2.14 -9.82 -3.16
CA ILE A 134 -3.28 -8.93 -3.42
C ILE A 134 -4.57 -9.70 -3.26
N THR A 135 -5.54 -9.10 -2.62
CA THR A 135 -6.92 -9.57 -2.58
C THR A 135 -7.83 -8.56 -3.28
N ALA A 136 -8.56 -9.01 -4.29
CA ALA A 136 -9.75 -8.32 -4.79
C ALA A 136 -10.93 -8.71 -3.90
N MET A 137 -11.58 -7.75 -3.25
CA MET A 137 -12.72 -8.01 -2.37
C MET A 137 -13.93 -7.15 -2.74
N ALA A 138 -15.13 -7.70 -2.57
CA ALA A 138 -16.36 -6.93 -2.59
C ALA A 138 -16.40 -6.03 -1.35
N MET A 139 -16.63 -4.72 -1.54
CA MET A 139 -16.64 -3.80 -0.41
C MET A 139 -17.96 -3.85 0.36
N ASN A 140 -17.87 -3.67 1.66
CA ASN A 140 -18.97 -3.44 2.59
C ASN A 140 -18.64 -2.21 3.48
N GLU A 141 -19.48 -1.93 4.47
CA GLU A 141 -19.27 -0.81 5.40
C GLU A 141 -18.10 -1.01 6.37
N GLY A 142 -17.63 -2.26 6.52
CA GLY A 142 -16.50 -2.59 7.39
C GLY A 142 -15.15 -2.31 6.74
N LEU A 143 -14.13 -2.09 7.57
CA LEU A 143 -12.77 -1.89 7.09
C LEU A 143 -12.19 -3.20 6.54
N ASP A 144 -12.03 -3.26 5.22
CA ASP A 144 -11.45 -4.38 4.48
C ASP A 144 -11.99 -5.77 4.89
N SER A 145 -13.29 -5.84 5.22
CA SER A 145 -13.96 -7.04 5.74
C SER A 145 -14.96 -7.68 4.77
N GLY A 146 -15.05 -7.16 3.56
CA GLY A 146 -15.95 -7.67 2.54
C GLY A 146 -15.48 -9.02 1.96
N ASP A 147 -16.35 -9.68 1.20
CA ASP A 147 -16.10 -11.02 0.68
C ASP A 147 -14.97 -11.03 -0.36
N ILE A 148 -14.13 -12.06 -0.31
CA ILE A 148 -13.01 -12.25 -1.22
C ILE A 148 -13.55 -12.71 -2.59
N LEU A 149 -13.19 -11.99 -3.63
CA LEU A 149 -13.51 -12.34 -5.02
C LEU A 149 -12.39 -13.14 -5.67
N ALA A 150 -11.15 -12.74 -5.45
CA ALA A 150 -9.97 -13.40 -5.97
C ALA A 150 -8.73 -12.92 -5.19
N PHE A 151 -7.63 -13.67 -5.27
CA PHE A 151 -6.34 -13.25 -4.72
C PHE A 151 -5.18 -13.75 -5.57
N SER A 152 -4.04 -13.12 -5.40
CA SER A 152 -2.75 -13.54 -5.98
C SER A 152 -1.68 -13.49 -4.89
N ILE A 153 -0.81 -14.50 -4.86
CA ILE A 153 0.23 -14.67 -3.83
C ILE A 153 1.60 -14.39 -4.43
N LEU A 154 2.50 -13.81 -3.62
CA LEU A 154 3.88 -13.51 -3.96
C LEU A 154 4.80 -13.90 -2.80
N ASP A 155 5.95 -14.51 -3.10
CA ASP A 155 7.07 -14.63 -2.16
C ASP A 155 7.72 -13.25 -1.98
N ILE A 156 7.78 -12.79 -0.72
CA ILE A 156 8.29 -11.47 -0.35
C ILE A 156 9.60 -11.54 0.45
N THR A 157 10.20 -12.71 0.53
CA THR A 157 11.44 -12.93 1.30
C THR A 157 12.52 -11.95 0.87
N GLY A 158 13.05 -11.19 1.82
CA GLY A 158 14.12 -10.22 1.58
C GLY A 158 13.73 -8.93 0.84
N MET A 159 12.47 -8.77 0.43
CA MET A 159 12.02 -7.56 -0.24
C MET A 159 11.83 -6.40 0.75
N ASN A 160 12.26 -5.22 0.36
CA ASN A 160 11.85 -4.01 1.04
C ASN A 160 10.45 -3.54 0.61
N SER A 161 9.89 -2.59 1.35
CA SER A 161 8.52 -2.11 1.10
C SER A 161 8.33 -1.44 -0.26
N TYR A 162 9.38 -0.84 -0.83
CA TYR A 162 9.34 -0.22 -2.16
C TYR A 162 9.26 -1.28 -3.27
N GLU A 163 10.12 -2.29 -3.22
CA GLU A 163 10.11 -3.41 -4.17
C GLU A 163 8.79 -4.18 -4.11
N LEU A 164 8.31 -4.44 -2.88
CA LEU A 164 7.03 -5.14 -2.68
C LEU A 164 5.86 -4.31 -3.21
N PHE A 165 5.84 -2.99 -2.95
CA PHE A 165 4.82 -2.08 -3.47
C PHE A 165 4.74 -2.11 -5.00
N ASP A 166 5.88 -2.06 -5.68
CA ASP A 166 5.92 -2.08 -7.14
C ASP A 166 5.38 -3.42 -7.70
N LYS A 167 5.86 -4.55 -7.18
CA LYS A 167 5.37 -5.88 -7.60
C LYS A 167 3.88 -6.07 -7.32
N LEU A 168 3.41 -5.67 -6.15
CA LEU A 168 1.99 -5.79 -5.80
C LEU A 168 1.11 -4.86 -6.66
N SER A 169 1.60 -3.70 -7.07
CA SER A 169 0.84 -2.80 -7.94
C SER A 169 0.59 -3.42 -9.32
N ILE A 170 1.59 -4.09 -9.90
CA ILE A 170 1.46 -4.84 -11.16
C ILE A 170 0.51 -6.03 -10.99
N MET A 171 0.66 -6.77 -9.89
CA MET A 171 -0.23 -7.90 -9.60
C MET A 171 -1.69 -7.48 -9.41
N ALA A 172 -1.92 -6.35 -8.72
CA ALA A 172 -3.25 -5.80 -8.54
C ALA A 172 -3.89 -5.38 -9.87
N ALA A 173 -3.12 -4.76 -10.75
CA ALA A 173 -3.57 -4.40 -12.08
C ALA A 173 -4.02 -5.64 -12.88
N ASN A 174 -3.18 -6.67 -12.93
CA ASN A 174 -3.51 -7.93 -13.61
C ASN A 174 -4.72 -8.64 -12.99
N LEU A 175 -4.81 -8.68 -11.64
CA LEU A 175 -5.93 -9.28 -10.94
C LEU A 175 -7.23 -8.53 -11.22
N THR A 176 -7.18 -7.20 -11.32
CA THR A 176 -8.34 -6.36 -11.64
C THR A 176 -8.93 -6.74 -13.00
N ILE A 177 -8.10 -6.93 -14.02
CA ILE A 177 -8.58 -7.32 -15.35
C ILE A 177 -9.25 -8.70 -15.32
N LYS A 178 -8.67 -9.67 -14.59
CA LYS A 178 -9.29 -11.01 -14.42
C LYS A 178 -10.64 -10.89 -13.73
N VAL A 179 -10.73 -10.15 -12.62
CA VAL A 179 -11.98 -9.94 -11.89
C VAL A 179 -13.01 -9.22 -12.76
N LEU A 180 -12.62 -8.20 -13.51
CA LEU A 180 -13.55 -7.50 -14.41
C LEU A 180 -14.12 -8.42 -15.49
N ASN A 181 -13.32 -9.29 -16.08
CA ASN A 181 -13.78 -10.23 -17.11
C ASN A 181 -14.72 -11.28 -16.52
N GLU A 182 -14.39 -11.85 -15.36
CA GLU A 182 -15.06 -12.99 -14.77
C GLU A 182 -16.08 -12.65 -13.69
N TYR A 183 -16.34 -11.36 -13.43
CA TYR A 183 -17.10 -10.88 -12.26
C TYR A 183 -18.42 -11.64 -12.03
N LYS A 184 -19.16 -11.92 -13.10
CA LYS A 184 -20.47 -12.63 -13.03
C LYS A 184 -20.36 -14.10 -12.64
N ASN A 185 -19.18 -14.70 -12.85
CA ASN A 185 -18.91 -16.11 -12.61
C ASN A 185 -18.19 -16.36 -11.28
N ILE A 186 -17.76 -15.28 -10.60
CA ILE A 186 -17.06 -15.38 -9.31
C ILE A 186 -18.08 -15.68 -8.21
N SER A 187 -17.81 -16.72 -7.44
CA SER A 187 -18.50 -17.01 -6.18
C SER A 187 -17.71 -16.38 -5.03
N PRO A 188 -18.20 -15.29 -4.41
CA PRO A 188 -17.47 -14.63 -3.32
C PRO A 188 -17.28 -15.56 -2.13
N ILE A 189 -16.10 -15.47 -1.49
CA ILE A 189 -15.77 -16.24 -0.29
C ILE A 189 -15.81 -15.31 0.92
N LYS A 190 -16.63 -15.62 1.90
CA LYS A 190 -16.73 -14.85 3.13
C LYS A 190 -15.41 -14.91 3.90
N GLN A 191 -14.93 -13.77 4.38
CA GLN A 191 -13.75 -13.73 5.24
C GLN A 191 -14.07 -14.37 6.60
N PHE A 192 -13.10 -15.15 7.12
CA PHE A 192 -13.22 -15.74 8.45
C PHE A 192 -12.58 -14.81 9.49
N ASP A 193 -13.39 -14.11 10.25
CA ASP A 193 -12.95 -13.04 11.16
C ASP A 193 -11.97 -13.49 12.25
N ALA A 194 -12.04 -14.76 12.68
CA ALA A 194 -11.11 -15.31 13.66
C ALA A 194 -9.65 -15.35 13.16
N LEU A 195 -9.43 -15.32 11.84
CA LEU A 195 -8.10 -15.25 11.22
C LEU A 195 -7.70 -13.83 10.82
N SER A 196 -8.53 -12.83 11.14
CA SER A 196 -8.25 -11.47 10.74
C SER A 196 -7.18 -10.81 11.61
N SER A 197 -6.32 -10.03 10.99
CA SER A 197 -5.45 -9.08 11.67
C SER A 197 -5.64 -7.66 11.13
N LYS A 198 -5.22 -6.67 11.92
CA LYS A 198 -5.36 -5.25 11.56
C LYS A 198 -3.99 -4.59 11.46
N CYS A 199 -3.84 -3.68 10.52
CA CYS A 199 -2.66 -2.83 10.39
C CYS A 199 -3.03 -1.35 10.53
N LYS A 200 -2.18 -0.60 11.23
CA LYS A 200 -2.37 0.84 11.49
C LYS A 200 -1.67 1.67 10.43
N LYS A 201 -2.07 2.93 10.31
CA LYS A 201 -1.32 3.90 9.52
C LYS A 201 0.06 4.12 10.15
N ILE A 202 1.11 4.05 9.33
CA ILE A 202 2.49 4.28 9.75
C ILE A 202 2.67 5.74 10.18
N LYS A 203 3.44 5.93 11.24
CA LYS A 203 3.88 7.22 11.76
C LYS A 203 5.39 7.33 11.67
N LYS A 204 5.91 8.56 11.78
CA LYS A 204 7.36 8.80 11.77
C LYS A 204 8.08 8.00 12.87
N ASP A 205 7.50 7.98 14.07
CA ASP A 205 8.12 7.35 15.24
C ASP A 205 8.17 5.81 15.17
N ASP A 206 7.41 5.18 14.26
CA ASP A 206 7.50 3.73 14.04
C ASP A 206 8.88 3.31 13.51
N GLY A 207 9.61 4.25 12.87
CA GLY A 207 10.99 4.04 12.43
C GLY A 207 12.06 4.12 13.53
N LEU A 208 11.68 4.45 14.77
CA LEU A 208 12.65 4.49 15.87
C LEU A 208 13.18 3.09 16.17
N VAL A 209 14.51 2.98 16.30
CA VAL A 209 15.22 1.76 16.73
C VAL A 209 16.03 2.02 18.00
N ASP A 210 16.03 1.01 18.87
CA ASP A 210 16.84 1.00 20.11
C ASP A 210 17.69 -0.27 20.11
N PHE A 211 19.00 -0.14 19.90
CA PHE A 211 19.93 -1.26 19.78
C PHE A 211 20.02 -2.14 21.02
N SER A 212 19.61 -1.62 22.19
CA SER A 212 19.57 -2.38 23.44
C SER A 212 18.28 -3.20 23.62
N VAL A 213 17.24 -2.89 22.85
CA VAL A 213 15.90 -3.51 22.95
C VAL A 213 15.57 -4.31 21.70
N ASP A 214 15.70 -3.68 20.53
CA ASP A 214 15.36 -4.31 19.25
C ASP A 214 16.43 -5.34 18.84
N SER A 215 16.04 -6.56 18.51
CA SER A 215 16.96 -7.57 18.00
C SER A 215 17.44 -7.23 16.60
N ALA A 216 18.58 -7.79 16.17
CA ALA A 216 19.12 -7.62 14.81
C ALA A 216 18.04 -7.93 13.75
N SER A 217 17.26 -9.00 13.94
CA SER A 217 16.19 -9.37 13.01
C SER A 217 14.97 -8.43 13.04
N GLN A 218 14.69 -7.76 14.18
CA GLN A 218 13.65 -6.73 14.27
C GLN A 218 14.09 -5.43 13.60
N ILE A 219 15.35 -5.03 13.83
CA ILE A 219 15.94 -3.85 13.17
C ILE A 219 15.93 -4.04 11.65
N TRP A 220 16.32 -5.23 11.17
CA TRP A 220 16.27 -5.58 9.75
C TRP A 220 14.86 -5.54 9.19
N ALA A 221 13.88 -6.12 9.87
CA ALA A 221 12.48 -6.06 9.45
C ALA A 221 11.97 -4.61 9.38
N LYS A 222 12.30 -3.76 10.36
CA LYS A 222 11.99 -2.33 10.33
C LYS A 222 12.68 -1.62 9.16
N PHE A 223 13.96 -1.94 8.88
CA PHE A 223 14.71 -1.36 7.77
C PHE A 223 14.03 -1.66 6.43
N LEU A 224 13.65 -2.91 6.18
CA LEU A 224 12.95 -3.31 4.97
C LEU A 224 11.53 -2.72 4.90
N ALA A 225 10.76 -2.79 5.99
CA ALA A 225 9.38 -2.34 6.03
C ALA A 225 9.24 -0.82 5.85
N TYR A 226 10.17 -0.07 6.40
CA TYR A 226 10.15 1.40 6.41
C TYR A 226 11.10 2.03 5.39
N TYR A 227 11.59 1.25 4.44
CA TYR A 227 12.47 1.71 3.38
C TYR A 227 11.90 2.96 2.70
N GLY A 228 12.71 4.01 2.58
CA GLY A 228 12.30 5.31 2.05
C GLY A 228 11.54 6.19 3.06
N TRP A 229 10.47 5.71 3.65
CA TRP A 229 9.70 6.45 4.67
C TRP A 229 9.02 5.50 5.67
N PRO A 230 9.11 5.81 6.97
CA PRO A 230 9.87 6.91 7.60
C PRO A 230 11.39 6.72 7.59
N GLY A 231 11.89 5.56 7.16
CA GLY A 231 13.24 5.09 7.38
C GLY A 231 13.43 4.62 8.83
N ILE A 232 14.60 4.11 9.17
CA ILE A 232 14.94 3.79 10.56
C ILE A 232 15.95 4.80 11.13
N PHE A 233 15.78 5.14 12.40
CA PHE A 233 16.62 6.13 13.07
C PHE A 233 16.71 5.87 14.57
N THR A 234 17.81 6.32 15.18
CA THR A 234 18.05 6.25 16.62
C THR A 234 17.46 7.45 17.38
N LYS A 235 17.36 7.35 18.70
CA LYS A 235 16.93 8.47 19.59
C LYS A 235 17.77 9.75 19.40
N ASN A 236 19.04 9.59 19.00
CA ASN A 236 19.94 10.72 18.75
C ASN A 236 19.79 11.31 17.33
N GLY A 237 18.78 10.87 16.58
CA GLY A 237 18.49 11.38 15.25
C GLY A 237 19.34 10.79 14.13
N ILE A 238 20.25 9.84 14.39
CA ILE A 238 21.06 9.20 13.36
C ILE A 238 20.16 8.28 12.54
N LYS A 239 20.03 8.55 11.24
CA LYS A 239 19.33 7.67 10.30
C LYS A 239 20.28 6.60 9.77
N ILE A 240 19.79 5.38 9.68
CA ILE A 240 20.46 4.27 9.02
C ILE A 240 19.91 4.17 7.61
N LEU A 241 20.74 4.42 6.62
CA LEU A 241 20.34 4.46 5.21
C LEU A 241 20.67 3.17 4.47
N ASP A 242 21.65 2.40 4.97
CA ASP A 242 22.02 1.11 4.42
C ASP A 242 22.62 0.23 5.50
N MET A 243 22.20 -1.03 5.55
CA MET A 243 22.64 -2.01 6.53
C MET A 243 22.38 -3.45 6.07
N GLU A 244 23.02 -4.39 6.75
CA GLU A 244 22.76 -5.84 6.64
C GLU A 244 22.83 -6.49 8.03
N ILE A 245 22.31 -7.71 8.17
CA ILE A 245 22.54 -8.54 9.36
C ILE A 245 23.97 -9.07 9.29
N SER A 246 24.65 -9.11 10.43
CA SER A 246 25.97 -9.70 10.56
C SER A 246 25.91 -10.95 11.46
N ASP A 247 26.83 -11.91 11.22
CA ASP A 247 26.92 -13.14 11.98
C ASP A 247 27.84 -13.01 13.22
N LEU A 248 28.48 -11.84 13.43
CA LEU A 248 29.32 -11.62 14.62
C LEU A 248 28.45 -11.48 15.88
N ASN A 249 28.94 -12.03 16.97
CA ASN A 249 28.32 -11.86 18.29
C ASN A 249 29.23 -11.02 19.17
N GLY A 250 28.62 -10.15 19.98
CA GLY A 250 29.38 -9.31 20.90
C GLY A 250 28.50 -8.40 21.76
N GLU A 251 29.13 -7.52 22.49
CA GLU A 251 28.47 -6.62 23.45
C GLU A 251 27.61 -5.58 22.72
N VAL A 252 26.40 -5.39 23.22
CA VAL A 252 25.44 -4.40 22.69
C VAL A 252 26.01 -2.98 22.78
N GLY A 253 25.88 -2.24 21.69
CA GLY A 253 26.37 -0.86 21.58
C GLY A 253 27.87 -0.73 21.30
N LYS A 254 28.60 -1.83 21.19
CA LYS A 254 30.03 -1.83 20.84
C LYS A 254 30.23 -2.08 19.33
N ILE A 255 31.25 -1.43 18.77
CA ILE A 255 31.75 -1.77 17.43
C ILE A 255 32.54 -3.06 17.57
N LEU A 256 32.08 -4.10 16.89
CA LEU A 256 32.65 -5.47 16.92
C LEU A 256 33.70 -5.68 15.84
N GLY A 257 33.67 -4.88 14.78
CA GLY A 257 34.59 -4.99 13.66
C GLY A 257 34.37 -3.89 12.64
N LEU A 258 35.33 -3.74 11.75
CA LEU A 258 35.27 -2.85 10.59
C LEU A 258 35.28 -3.73 9.33
N SER A 259 34.61 -3.29 8.29
CA SER A 259 34.67 -3.85 6.93
C SER A 259 34.90 -2.71 5.93
N ASP A 260 35.22 -3.05 4.69
CA ASP A 260 35.40 -2.07 3.61
C ASP A 260 34.15 -1.23 3.38
N ASP A 261 32.97 -1.81 3.69
CA ASP A 261 31.67 -1.17 3.46
C ASP A 261 31.10 -0.42 4.69
N GLY A 262 31.72 -0.56 5.90
CA GLY A 262 31.16 0.06 7.10
C GLY A 262 31.69 -0.53 8.41
N PHE A 263 30.84 -0.51 9.44
CA PHE A 263 31.19 -1.06 10.75
C PHE A 263 30.10 -1.99 11.29
N ILE A 264 30.53 -3.01 12.03
CA ILE A 264 29.62 -3.98 12.65
C ILE A 264 29.32 -3.51 14.07
N LEU A 265 28.05 -3.33 14.37
CA LEU A 265 27.54 -2.91 15.69
C LEU A 265 26.84 -4.07 16.39
N GLY A 266 27.21 -4.34 17.62
CA GLY A 266 26.48 -5.25 18.49
C GLY A 266 25.12 -4.67 18.87
N VAL A 267 24.06 -5.47 18.71
CA VAL A 267 22.69 -5.12 19.08
C VAL A 267 22.08 -6.26 19.90
N ASN A 268 20.90 -6.05 20.47
CA ASN A 268 20.24 -7.12 21.21
C ASN A 268 20.08 -8.38 20.34
N GLY A 269 20.58 -9.52 20.84
CA GLY A 269 20.47 -10.82 20.17
C GLY A 269 21.18 -10.93 18.82
N GLY A 270 22.30 -10.21 18.60
CA GLY A 270 23.12 -10.32 17.39
C GLY A 270 23.89 -9.05 17.04
N SER A 271 24.15 -8.86 15.77
CA SER A 271 24.83 -7.67 15.25
C SER A 271 24.33 -7.27 13.86
N ILE A 272 24.61 -6.03 13.50
CA ILE A 272 24.27 -5.44 12.19
C ILE A 272 25.50 -4.77 11.60
N LEU A 273 25.70 -4.95 10.30
CA LEU A 273 26.67 -4.17 9.52
C LEU A 273 25.97 -2.88 9.07
N ILE A 274 26.41 -1.75 9.57
CA ILE A 274 25.94 -0.44 9.17
C ILE A 274 26.85 0.09 8.08
N LYS A 275 26.30 0.22 6.86
CA LYS A 275 27.05 0.66 5.67
C LYS A 275 26.92 2.17 5.45
N LYS A 276 25.77 2.75 5.75
CA LYS A 276 25.52 4.18 5.51
C LYS A 276 24.64 4.80 6.57
N ILE A 277 25.06 5.94 7.09
CA ILE A 277 24.30 6.74 8.04
C ILE A 277 24.16 8.18 7.56
N GLN A 278 23.19 8.88 8.11
CA GLN A 278 22.98 10.32 7.95
C GLN A 278 22.66 10.93 9.30
N ALA A 279 23.37 11.98 9.68
CA ALA A 279 22.95 12.82 10.80
C ALA A 279 21.65 13.54 10.45
N ALA A 280 20.75 13.70 11.44
CA ALA A 280 19.46 14.37 11.26
C ALA A 280 19.62 15.88 11.13
#